data_e2927edd61d27aa87a656b3cdba41668
#
_entry.id   e2927edd61d27aa87a656b3cdba41668
#
_cell.length_a   1.000
_cell.length_b   1.000
_cell.length_c   1.000
_cell.angle_alpha   90.00
_cell.angle_beta   90.00
_cell.angle_gamma   90.00
#
_symmetry.space_group_name_H-M   'P 1'
#
loop_
_entity.id
_entity.type
_entity.pdbx_description
1 polymer ?
#
loop_
_entity_poly.entity_id
_entity_poly.type
_entity_poly.pdbx_seq_one_letter_code
_entity_poly.pdbx_strand_id
1 'polypeptide(L)'
;MTSNAKWISKFGGMLYDILIMINRPMSKYLKNLTKKIVSGASGFQKLVKEECLEGNYAGLMCGHNHRPEILKYKTHVYMNTGDWVESCSAIVEEMDGTLKLIKVDENFDIETISTL
;
A
#
# COMPACT_ATOMS: atom_id res chain seq x y z
N MET A 1 17.09 -9.80 5.09
CA MET A 1 15.95 -8.91 4.88
C MET A 1 14.72 -9.75 4.61
N THR A 2 13.65 -9.52 5.34
CA THR A 2 12.40 -10.27 5.16
C THR A 2 11.72 -9.86 3.85
N SER A 3 10.87 -10.73 3.30
CA SER A 3 10.07 -10.42 2.10
C SER A 3 9.22 -9.17 2.28
N ASN A 4 8.73 -8.91 3.51
CA ASN A 4 7.92 -7.73 3.84
C ASN A 4 8.71 -6.43 3.69
N ALA A 5 9.98 -6.41 4.09
CA ALA A 5 10.84 -5.24 3.93
C ALA A 5 11.09 -4.90 2.44
N LYS A 6 11.15 -5.92 1.57
CA LYS A 6 11.27 -5.70 0.12
C LYS A 6 9.99 -5.06 -0.46
N TRP A 7 8.83 -5.43 0.04
CA TRP A 7 7.57 -4.83 -0.41
C TRP A 7 7.51 -3.34 -0.09
N ILE A 8 7.77 -2.99 1.16
CA ILE A 8 7.74 -1.59 1.62
C ILE A 8 8.75 -0.76 0.85
N SER A 9 9.96 -1.28 0.67
CA SER A 9 11.03 -0.58 -0.06
C SER A 9 10.66 -0.35 -1.54
N LYS A 10 10.10 -1.36 -2.19
CA LYS A 10 9.69 -1.25 -3.60
C LYS A 10 8.57 -0.23 -3.77
N PHE A 11 7.58 -0.27 -2.90
CA PHE A 11 6.46 0.67 -2.94
C PHE A 11 6.90 2.10 -2.60
N GLY A 12 7.73 2.26 -1.58
CA GLY A 12 8.31 3.56 -1.22
C GLY A 12 9.12 4.15 -2.35
N GLY A 13 9.94 3.34 -3.05
CA GLY A 13 10.67 3.74 -4.23
C GLY A 13 9.75 4.19 -5.36
N MET A 14 8.68 3.46 -5.62
CA MET A 14 7.71 3.80 -6.66
C MET A 14 6.99 5.13 -6.36
N LEU A 15 6.56 5.37 -5.12
CA LEU A 15 5.96 6.65 -4.72
C LEU A 15 6.94 7.81 -4.82
N TYR A 16 8.17 7.59 -4.41
CA TYR A 16 9.23 8.59 -4.50
C TYR A 16 9.53 8.94 -5.96
N ASP A 17 9.62 7.93 -6.81
CA ASP A 17 9.80 8.10 -8.24
C ASP A 17 8.64 8.88 -8.87
N ILE A 18 7.40 8.58 -8.51
CA ILE A 18 6.22 9.33 -8.95
C ILE A 18 6.29 10.79 -8.51
N LEU A 19 6.66 11.08 -7.27
CA LEU A 19 6.81 12.44 -6.76
C LEU A 19 7.92 13.21 -7.48
N ILE A 20 9.05 12.57 -7.76
CA ILE A 20 10.12 13.16 -8.57
C ILE A 20 9.65 13.42 -9.98
N MET A 21 8.87 12.54 -10.54
CA MET A 21 8.39 12.62 -11.92
C MET A 21 7.35 13.72 -12.15
N ILE A 22 6.60 14.12 -11.15
CA ILE A 22 5.72 15.29 -11.21
C ILE A 22 6.53 16.56 -11.52
N ASN A 23 7.82 16.58 -11.18
CA ASN A 23 8.73 17.71 -11.37
C ASN A 23 9.68 17.58 -12.57
N ARG A 24 9.56 16.52 -13.38
CA ARG A 24 10.43 16.27 -14.54
C ARG A 24 9.62 15.96 -15.80
N PRO A 25 10.14 16.27 -17.01
CA PRO A 25 9.52 15.79 -18.23
C PRO A 25 9.53 14.26 -18.23
N MET A 26 8.36 13.66 -18.24
CA MET A 26 8.15 12.26 -17.99
C MET A 26 8.01 11.47 -19.29
N SER A 27 8.48 10.21 -19.28
CA SER A 27 8.16 9.26 -20.32
C SER A 27 6.63 9.03 -20.38
N LYS A 28 6.16 8.65 -21.56
CA LYS A 28 4.74 8.39 -21.82
C LYS A 28 4.11 7.39 -20.84
N TYR A 29 4.90 6.41 -20.39
CA TYR A 29 4.51 5.41 -19.39
C TYR A 29 4.12 6.06 -18.05
N LEU A 30 4.90 7.02 -17.61
CA LEU A 30 4.73 7.68 -16.32
C LEU A 30 3.58 8.69 -16.31
N LYS A 31 3.34 9.35 -17.45
CA LYS A 31 2.14 10.17 -17.63
C LYS A 31 0.86 9.32 -17.51
N ASN A 32 0.87 8.13 -18.07
CA ASN A 32 -0.26 7.20 -17.97
C ASN A 32 -0.44 6.70 -16.53
N LEU A 33 0.67 6.43 -15.83
CA LEU A 33 0.65 6.03 -14.43
C LEU A 33 0.03 7.12 -13.54
N THR A 34 0.47 8.36 -13.71
CA THR A 34 -0.05 9.51 -12.96
C THR A 34 -1.54 9.72 -13.26
N LYS A 35 -1.96 9.60 -14.50
CA LYS A 35 -3.39 9.67 -14.87
C LYS A 35 -4.22 8.58 -14.20
N LYS A 36 -3.69 7.36 -14.13
CA LYS A 36 -4.37 6.23 -13.46
C LYS A 36 -4.51 6.45 -11.96
N ILE A 37 -3.51 7.00 -11.31
CA ILE A 37 -3.55 7.33 -9.89
C ILE A 37 -4.55 8.46 -9.61
N VAL A 38 -4.59 9.47 -10.45
CA VAL A 38 -5.48 10.62 -10.31
C VAL A 38 -6.93 10.27 -10.70
N SER A 39 -7.14 9.27 -11.54
CA SER A 39 -8.48 8.88 -12.02
C SER A 39 -9.32 8.07 -11.03
N GLY A 40 -8.81 7.79 -9.81
CA GLY A 40 -9.58 7.22 -8.72
C GLY A 40 -9.21 5.79 -8.34
N ALA A 41 -9.99 5.22 -7.39
CA ALA A 41 -9.69 3.94 -6.74
C ALA A 41 -9.57 2.76 -7.71
N SER A 42 -10.36 2.72 -8.79
CA SER A 42 -10.31 1.62 -9.78
C SER A 42 -9.01 1.59 -10.57
N GLY A 43 -8.48 2.77 -10.92
CA GLY A 43 -7.20 2.89 -11.62
C GLY A 43 -6.03 2.47 -10.75
N PHE A 44 -6.06 2.83 -9.47
CA PHE A 44 -5.06 2.45 -8.50
C PHE A 44 -5.04 0.93 -8.26
N GLN A 45 -6.20 0.31 -8.09
CA GLN A 45 -6.31 -1.14 -7.89
C GLN A 45 -5.79 -1.94 -9.10
N LYS A 46 -6.05 -1.46 -10.30
CA LYS A 46 -5.51 -2.06 -11.52
C LYS A 46 -3.98 -1.99 -11.54
N LEU A 47 -3.41 -0.86 -11.13
CA LEU A 47 -1.98 -0.65 -11.05
C LEU A 47 -1.33 -1.59 -10.04
N VAL A 48 -1.93 -1.74 -8.87
CA VAL A 48 -1.47 -2.69 -7.84
C VAL A 48 -1.42 -4.11 -8.38
N LYS A 49 -2.47 -4.53 -9.09
CA LYS A 49 -2.54 -5.84 -9.72
C LYS A 49 -1.44 -6.04 -10.75
N GLU A 50 -1.24 -5.08 -11.64
CA GLU A 50 -0.20 -5.13 -12.66
C GLU A 50 1.20 -5.24 -12.02
N GLU A 51 1.49 -4.42 -11.03
CA GLU A 51 2.78 -4.44 -10.33
C GLU A 51 3.01 -5.77 -9.61
N CYS A 52 2.00 -6.32 -8.96
CA CYS A 52 2.11 -7.62 -8.29
C CYS A 52 2.38 -8.76 -9.29
N LEU A 53 1.71 -8.74 -10.44
CA LEU A 53 1.89 -9.76 -11.47
C LEU A 53 3.28 -9.66 -12.12
N GLU A 54 3.71 -8.47 -12.49
CA GLU A 54 5.01 -8.25 -13.11
C GLU A 54 6.17 -8.58 -12.19
N GLY A 55 6.07 -8.19 -10.92
CA GLY A 55 7.09 -8.44 -9.91
C GLY A 55 7.02 -9.81 -9.25
N ASN A 56 5.99 -10.60 -9.56
CA ASN A 56 5.70 -11.85 -8.87
C ASN A 56 5.59 -11.67 -7.35
N TYR A 57 4.91 -10.62 -6.92
CA TYR A 57 4.68 -10.31 -5.51
C TYR A 57 3.35 -10.90 -5.04
N ALA A 58 3.32 -11.36 -3.79
CA ALA A 58 2.09 -11.82 -3.15
C ALA A 58 1.13 -10.68 -2.83
N GLY A 59 1.65 -9.46 -2.72
CA GLY A 59 0.83 -8.29 -2.43
C GLY A 59 1.64 -7.00 -2.39
N LEU A 60 0.94 -5.91 -2.11
CA LEU A 60 1.48 -4.57 -2.01
C LEU A 60 0.99 -3.89 -0.73
N MET A 61 1.91 -3.27 -0.01
CA MET A 61 1.60 -2.50 1.19
C MET A 61 1.97 -1.04 0.97
N CYS A 62 1.06 -0.15 1.31
CA CYS A 62 1.29 1.28 1.23
C CYS A 62 0.71 2.04 2.41
N GLY A 63 1.08 3.28 2.53
CA GLY A 63 0.45 4.27 3.37
C GLY A 63 -0.05 5.44 2.53
N HIS A 64 -0.20 6.60 3.12
CA HIS A 64 -0.41 7.90 2.49
C HIS A 64 -1.86 8.28 2.19
N ASN A 65 -2.74 7.40 1.78
CA ASN A 65 -4.10 7.80 1.44
C ASN A 65 -5.06 7.89 2.64
N HIS A 66 -4.58 7.80 3.87
CA HIS A 66 -5.34 7.90 5.12
C HIS A 66 -6.54 6.93 5.21
N ARG A 67 -6.49 5.85 4.45
CA ARG A 67 -7.59 4.89 4.37
C ARG A 67 -7.09 3.48 4.67
N PRO A 68 -6.98 3.12 5.97
CA PRO A 68 -6.45 1.81 6.35
C PRO A 68 -7.41 0.70 5.89
N GLU A 69 -6.88 -0.26 5.14
CA GLU A 69 -7.67 -1.40 4.67
C GLU A 69 -6.77 -2.57 4.24
N ILE A 70 -7.33 -3.77 4.32
CA ILE A 70 -6.76 -4.97 3.72
C ILE A 70 -7.77 -5.50 2.71
N LEU A 71 -7.38 -5.60 1.46
CA LEU A 71 -8.20 -6.14 0.37
C LEU A 71 -7.53 -7.37 -0.23
N LYS A 72 -8.23 -8.50 -0.13
CA LYS A 72 -7.74 -9.77 -0.64
C LYS A 72 -8.36 -10.08 -2.00
N TYR A 73 -7.52 -10.13 -3.01
CA TYR A 73 -7.89 -10.53 -4.37
C TYR A 73 -7.41 -11.96 -4.65
N LYS A 74 -7.82 -12.54 -5.76
CA LYS A 74 -7.42 -13.91 -6.14
C LYS A 74 -5.91 -14.07 -6.32
N THR A 75 -5.25 -13.07 -6.88
CA THR A 75 -3.84 -13.14 -7.28
C THR A 75 -2.90 -12.36 -6.37
N HIS A 76 -3.43 -11.47 -5.54
CA HIS A 76 -2.61 -10.57 -4.72
C HIS A 76 -3.41 -10.02 -3.54
N VAL A 77 -2.71 -9.41 -2.60
CA VAL A 77 -3.29 -8.68 -1.47
C VAL A 77 -2.85 -7.22 -1.55
N TYR A 78 -3.79 -6.32 -1.36
CA TYR A 78 -3.52 -4.91 -1.17
C TYR A 78 -3.71 -4.54 0.29
N MET A 79 -2.75 -3.83 0.85
CA MET A 79 -2.80 -3.35 2.22
C MET A 79 -2.45 -1.88 2.28
N ASN A 80 -3.25 -1.13 3.02
CA ASN A 80 -2.94 0.25 3.35
C ASN A 80 -2.85 0.40 4.87
N THR A 81 -1.72 0.90 5.34
CA THR A 81 -1.45 1.06 6.77
C THR A 81 -2.22 2.21 7.41
N GLY A 82 -2.80 3.10 6.59
CA GLY A 82 -3.37 4.35 7.07
C GLY A 82 -2.28 5.34 7.49
N ASP A 83 -2.52 6.07 8.56
CA ASP A 83 -1.63 7.10 9.07
C ASP A 83 -1.66 7.17 10.61
N TRP A 84 -0.79 7.99 11.17
CA TRP A 84 -0.72 8.23 12.62
C TRP A 84 -1.41 9.52 13.06
N VAL A 85 -1.95 10.30 12.14
CA VAL A 85 -2.59 11.60 12.45
C VAL A 85 -4.10 11.46 12.55
N GLU A 86 -4.73 10.82 11.60
CA GLU A 86 -6.19 10.67 11.53
C GLU A 86 -6.65 9.28 11.94
N SER A 87 -6.11 8.25 11.30
CA SER A 87 -6.58 6.88 11.52
C SER A 87 -5.90 6.20 12.71
N CYS A 88 -4.70 6.60 13.05
CA CYS A 88 -3.87 5.98 14.11
C CYS A 88 -3.83 4.45 13.95
N SER A 89 -3.49 4.01 12.75
CA SER A 89 -3.54 2.60 12.36
C SER A 89 -2.18 2.09 11.90
N ALA A 90 -2.02 0.78 11.96
CA ALA A 90 -0.81 0.10 11.52
C ALA A 90 -1.14 -1.31 11.06
N ILE A 91 -0.26 -1.88 10.27
CA ILE A 91 -0.28 -3.30 9.96
C ILE A 91 0.81 -3.97 10.76
N VAL A 92 0.44 -5.00 11.50
CA VAL A 92 1.36 -5.79 12.33
C VAL A 92 1.41 -7.21 11.81
N GLU A 93 2.59 -7.82 11.87
CA GLU A 93 2.79 -9.24 11.59
C GLU A 93 2.99 -9.97 12.89
N GLU A 94 2.16 -10.96 13.15
CA GLU A 94 2.27 -11.85 14.31
C GLU A 94 3.42 -12.85 14.10
N MET A 95 3.82 -13.52 15.17
CA MET A 95 4.91 -14.50 15.11
C MET A 95 4.61 -15.68 14.17
N ASP A 96 3.35 -16.00 13.96
CA ASP A 96 2.90 -17.05 13.04
C ASP A 96 2.76 -16.59 11.58
N GLY A 97 3.06 -15.31 11.30
CA GLY A 97 2.96 -14.71 9.97
C GLY A 97 1.60 -14.09 9.65
N THR A 98 0.65 -14.14 10.57
CA THR A 98 -0.66 -13.50 10.39
C THR A 98 -0.50 -11.97 10.35
N LEU A 99 -1.08 -11.34 9.34
CA LEU A 99 -1.09 -9.88 9.22
C LEU A 99 -2.41 -9.32 9.76
N LYS A 100 -2.30 -8.30 10.59
CA LYS A 100 -3.45 -7.62 11.18
C LYS A 100 -3.37 -6.12 10.96
N LEU A 101 -4.49 -5.54 10.57
CA LEU A 101 -4.68 -4.10 10.58
C LEU A 101 -5.24 -3.72 11.94
N ILE A 102 -4.50 -2.92 12.68
CA ILE A 102 -4.87 -2.46 14.02
C ILE A 102 -5.11 -0.96 14.03
N LYS A 103 -5.92 -0.52 14.96
CA LYS A 103 -6.16 0.89 15.26
C LYS A 103 -5.94 1.14 16.74
N VAL A 104 -5.39 2.29 17.09
CA VAL A 104 -5.13 2.71 18.46
C VAL A 104 -6.03 3.89 18.78
N ASP A 105 -6.76 3.82 19.89
CA ASP A 105 -7.62 4.89 20.35
C ASP A 105 -6.89 5.90 21.27
N GLU A 106 -7.62 6.90 21.76
CA GLU A 106 -7.10 7.94 22.63
C GLU A 106 -6.57 7.41 23.98
N ASN A 107 -7.03 6.24 24.42
CA ASN A 107 -6.61 5.58 25.65
C ASN A 107 -5.46 4.59 25.42
N PHE A 108 -4.90 4.55 24.20
CA PHE A 108 -3.89 3.57 23.75
C PHE A 108 -4.40 2.12 23.72
N ASP A 109 -5.73 1.93 23.70
CA ASP A 109 -6.31 0.60 23.48
C ASP A 109 -6.20 0.22 22.00
N ILE A 110 -5.86 -1.04 21.77
CA ILE A 110 -5.61 -1.56 20.42
C ILE A 110 -6.83 -2.37 19.97
N GLU A 111 -7.38 -2.02 18.82
CA GLU A 111 -8.46 -2.74 18.18
C GLU A 111 -7.96 -3.36 16.88
N THR A 112 -8.25 -4.65 16.66
CA THR A 112 -8.00 -5.32 15.37
C THR A 112 -9.19 -5.06 14.44
N ILE A 113 -8.93 -4.38 13.33
CA ILE A 113 -9.95 -4.04 12.34
C ILE A 113 -10.10 -5.14 11.29
N SER A 114 -8.99 -5.73 10.88
CA SER A 114 -8.96 -6.72 9.82
C SER A 114 -7.79 -7.68 10.01
N THR A 115 -7.97 -8.93 9.61
CA THR A 115 -6.96 -9.98 9.69
C THR A 115 -6.83 -10.70 8.35
N LEU A 116 -5.59 -10.97 7.95
CA LEU A 116 -5.27 -11.72 6.74
C LEU A 116 -4.71 -13.09 7.08
#